data_1bbb384993713a7130691414457aff3f
#
_entry.id   1bbb384993713a7130691414457aff3f
#
_cell.length_a   1.000
_cell.length_b   1.000
_cell.length_c   1.000
_cell.angle_alpha   90.00
_cell.angle_beta   90.00
_cell.angle_gamma   90.00
#
_symmetry.space_group_name_H-M   'P 1'
#
loop_
_entity.id
_entity.type
_entity.pdbx_description
1 polymer ?
#
loop_
_entity_poly.entity_id
_entity_poly.type
_entity_poly.pdbx_seq_one_letter_code
_entity_poly.pdbx_strand_id
1 'polypeptide(L)'
;ISVLVENQPGVLNKITGLFSRRGFNIESLAVSVTEDESVSRITMIIDIGHNAVDQLEKQLNKLICVLKIKRLDNVEMTGRELILVKVSATPSTRRNIKDLCDDVSAATLTVELADLPQQINLFLEMLRPFGIVEIARTGLIAVQKGAASMN
;
A
#
# COMPACT_ATOMS: atom_id res chain seq x y z
N ILE A 1 2.75 7.86 -6.11
CA ILE A 1 3.18 7.59 -7.49
C ILE A 1 2.81 6.16 -7.85
N SER A 2 2.28 5.95 -9.06
CA SER A 2 2.08 4.63 -9.66
C SER A 2 3.01 4.49 -10.88
N VAL A 3 3.68 3.35 -11.00
CA VAL A 3 4.64 3.07 -12.08
C VAL A 3 4.30 1.72 -12.71
N LEU A 4 4.17 1.67 -14.03
CA LEU A 4 4.13 0.43 -14.79
C LEU A 4 5.54 0.07 -15.23
N VAL A 5 5.91 -1.17 -15.01
CA VAL A 5 7.26 -1.69 -15.29
C VAL A 5 7.19 -3.06 -15.95
N GLU A 6 8.24 -3.44 -16.65
CA GLU A 6 8.41 -4.82 -17.10
C GLU A 6 8.41 -5.78 -15.90
N ASN A 7 7.66 -6.86 -15.98
CA ASN A 7 7.61 -7.88 -14.94
C ASN A 7 8.81 -8.84 -15.08
N GLN A 8 10.00 -8.37 -14.68
CA GLN A 8 11.26 -9.12 -14.80
C GLN A 8 12.04 -9.12 -13.49
N PRO A 9 12.82 -10.16 -13.20
CA PRO A 9 13.71 -10.19 -12.05
C PRO A 9 14.64 -8.98 -11.98
N GLY A 10 14.78 -8.39 -10.80
CA GLY A 10 15.68 -7.27 -10.54
C GLY A 10 15.11 -5.88 -10.90
N VAL A 11 13.95 -5.78 -11.54
CA VAL A 11 13.32 -4.48 -11.85
C VAL A 11 13.00 -3.70 -10.58
N LEU A 12 12.37 -4.33 -9.60
CA LEU A 12 12.09 -3.69 -8.31
C LEU A 12 13.37 -3.20 -7.62
N ASN A 13 14.44 -3.99 -7.68
CA ASN A 13 15.74 -3.62 -7.10
C ASN A 13 16.36 -2.38 -7.80
N LYS A 14 16.22 -2.26 -9.12
CA LYS A 14 16.68 -1.06 -9.87
C LYS A 14 15.91 0.20 -9.41
N ILE A 15 14.60 0.08 -9.22
CA ILE A 15 13.74 1.17 -8.77
C ILE A 15 14.08 1.56 -7.33
N THR A 16 14.04 0.62 -6.38
CA THR A 16 14.34 0.91 -4.96
C THR A 16 15.77 1.41 -4.77
N GLY A 17 16.72 0.89 -5.54
CA GLY A 17 18.11 1.38 -5.57
C GLY A 17 18.23 2.83 -6.04
N LEU A 18 17.36 3.31 -6.93
CA LEU A 18 17.32 4.72 -7.31
C LEU A 18 16.87 5.60 -6.14
N PHE A 19 15.85 5.18 -5.39
CA PHE A 19 15.38 5.89 -4.19
C PHE A 19 16.47 5.94 -3.11
N SER A 20 17.11 4.81 -2.82
CA SER A 20 18.19 4.71 -1.83
C SER A 20 19.36 5.63 -2.14
N ARG A 21 19.82 5.66 -3.42
CA ARG A 21 20.92 6.55 -3.83
C ARG A 21 20.61 8.03 -3.71
N ARG A 22 19.33 8.39 -3.69
CA ARG A 22 18.85 9.77 -3.56
C ARG A 22 18.43 10.14 -2.15
N GLY A 23 18.49 9.19 -1.21
CA GLY A 23 18.09 9.40 0.17
C GLY A 23 16.58 9.57 0.34
N PHE A 24 15.76 9.09 -0.62
CA PHE A 24 14.31 9.13 -0.50
C PHE A 24 13.80 7.94 0.30
N ASN A 25 12.95 8.22 1.28
CA ASN A 25 12.25 7.19 2.03
C ASN A 25 10.97 6.77 1.29
N ILE A 26 10.74 5.45 1.21
CA ILE A 26 9.49 4.88 0.71
C ILE A 26 8.65 4.49 1.93
N GLU A 27 7.55 5.21 2.16
CA GLU A 27 6.65 4.94 3.29
C GLU A 27 5.78 3.72 3.06
N SER A 28 5.36 3.51 1.81
CA SER A 28 4.51 2.38 1.41
C SER A 28 4.88 1.93 0.01
N LEU A 29 4.90 0.62 -0.19
CA LEU A 29 5.23 -0.02 -1.45
C LEU A 29 4.32 -1.22 -1.67
N ALA A 30 3.52 -1.17 -2.73
CA ALA A 30 2.71 -2.28 -3.20
C ALA A 30 3.10 -2.62 -4.63
N VAL A 31 3.31 -3.91 -4.91
CA VAL A 31 3.69 -4.42 -6.23
C VAL A 31 2.81 -5.59 -6.60
N SER A 32 2.25 -5.57 -7.80
CA SER A 32 1.49 -6.70 -8.34
C SER A 32 1.58 -6.71 -9.87
N VAL A 33 1.34 -7.86 -10.47
CA VAL A 33 1.14 -7.98 -11.92
C VAL A 33 -0.14 -7.24 -12.33
N THR A 34 -0.19 -6.80 -13.59
CA THR A 34 -1.41 -6.24 -14.19
C THR A 34 -2.20 -7.32 -14.91
N GLU A 35 -3.21 -6.96 -15.70
CA GLU A 35 -3.90 -7.87 -16.64
C GLU A 35 -2.96 -8.43 -17.72
N ASP A 36 -1.86 -7.75 -17.99
CA ASP A 36 -0.74 -8.26 -18.79
C ASP A 36 0.33 -8.79 -17.84
N GLU A 37 0.54 -10.12 -17.84
CA GLU A 37 1.51 -10.79 -16.97
C GLU A 37 2.96 -10.34 -17.19
N SER A 38 3.26 -9.73 -18.35
CA SER A 38 4.57 -9.16 -18.65
C SER A 38 4.79 -7.78 -17.98
N VAL A 39 3.75 -7.21 -17.39
CA VAL A 39 3.75 -5.86 -16.79
C VAL A 39 3.38 -5.93 -15.31
N SER A 40 4.17 -5.29 -14.47
CA SER A 40 3.86 -5.07 -13.06
C SER A 40 3.52 -3.61 -12.78
N ARG A 41 2.58 -3.40 -11.86
CA ARG A 41 2.28 -2.10 -11.28
C ARG A 41 2.92 -1.96 -9.92
N ILE A 42 3.65 -0.88 -9.74
CA ILE A 42 4.25 -0.48 -8.45
C ILE A 42 3.53 0.78 -7.99
N THR A 43 2.88 0.72 -6.83
CA THR A 43 2.30 1.88 -6.16
C THR A 43 3.16 2.24 -4.95
N MET A 44 3.60 3.50 -4.88
CA MET A 44 4.51 3.98 -3.83
C MET A 44 3.97 5.25 -3.19
N ILE A 45 4.02 5.31 -1.86
CA ILE A 45 3.90 6.55 -1.09
C ILE A 45 5.31 6.99 -0.70
N ILE A 46 5.60 8.27 -0.98
CA ILE A 46 6.92 8.86 -0.76
C ILE A 46 6.71 10.24 -0.13
N ASP A 47 7.36 10.48 0.99
CA ASP A 47 7.38 11.81 1.62
C ASP A 47 8.55 12.63 1.07
N ILE A 48 8.28 13.43 0.05
CA ILE A 48 9.26 14.32 -0.57
C ILE A 48 8.58 15.60 -1.06
N GLY A 49 9.32 16.72 -1.01
CA GLY A 49 8.81 18.00 -1.52
C GLY A 49 8.53 17.97 -3.03
N HIS A 50 7.62 18.83 -3.49
CA HIS A 50 7.16 18.86 -4.89
C HIS A 50 8.27 18.87 -5.95
N ASN A 51 9.32 19.69 -5.75
CA ASN A 51 10.45 19.77 -6.69
C ASN A 51 11.24 18.47 -6.80
N ALA A 52 11.27 17.68 -5.73
CA ALA A 52 11.94 16.39 -5.72
C ALA A 52 11.14 15.29 -6.43
N VAL A 53 9.79 15.38 -6.44
CA VAL A 53 8.92 14.47 -7.20
C VAL A 53 9.19 14.58 -8.70
N ASP A 54 9.27 15.79 -9.25
CA ASP A 54 9.53 16.01 -10.68
C ASP A 54 10.91 15.46 -11.08
N GLN A 55 11.91 15.61 -10.21
CA GLN A 55 13.23 15.04 -10.44
C GLN A 55 13.19 13.50 -10.40
N LEU A 56 12.43 12.94 -9.46
CA LEU A 56 12.27 11.50 -9.33
C LEU A 56 11.60 10.89 -10.57
N GLU A 57 10.51 11.49 -11.06
CA GLU A 57 9.84 11.07 -12.30
C GLU A 57 10.80 11.08 -13.49
N LYS A 58 11.59 12.16 -13.65
CA LYS A 58 12.61 12.24 -14.70
C LYS A 58 13.68 11.14 -14.59
N GLN A 59 14.03 10.72 -13.39
CA GLN A 59 15.02 9.65 -13.18
C GLN A 59 14.41 8.26 -13.40
N LEU A 60 13.18 8.04 -12.97
CA LEU A 60 12.44 6.80 -13.23
C LEU A 60 12.24 6.59 -14.74
N ASN A 61 11.89 7.65 -15.48
CA ASN A 61 11.73 7.60 -16.94
C ASN A 61 13.03 7.27 -17.72
N LYS A 62 14.19 7.35 -17.08
CA LYS A 62 15.46 6.91 -17.68
C LYS A 62 15.72 5.40 -17.55
N LEU A 63 14.96 4.72 -16.72
CA LEU A 63 15.06 3.27 -16.58
C LEU A 63 14.30 2.60 -17.72
N ILE A 64 15.00 1.80 -18.54
CA ILE A 64 14.42 1.12 -19.71
C ILE A 64 13.24 0.22 -19.31
N CYS A 65 13.28 -0.38 -18.12
CA CYS A 65 12.22 -1.23 -17.60
C CYS A 65 10.97 -0.47 -17.11
N VAL A 66 10.98 0.86 -17.11
CA VAL A 66 9.83 1.69 -16.73
C VAL A 66 9.03 2.02 -17.99
N LEU A 67 7.79 1.56 -18.04
CA LEU A 67 6.89 1.73 -19.18
C LEU A 67 6.08 3.01 -19.08
N LYS A 68 5.57 3.31 -17.87
CA LYS A 68 4.75 4.48 -17.63
C LYS A 68 4.79 4.90 -16.18
N ILE A 69 4.75 6.20 -15.94
CA ILE A 69 4.69 6.78 -14.59
C ILE A 69 3.45 7.65 -14.50
N LYS A 70 2.77 7.59 -13.38
CA LYS A 70 1.63 8.45 -13.06
C LYS A 70 1.72 8.93 -11.62
N ARG A 71 1.66 10.24 -11.46
CA ARG A 71 1.40 10.88 -10.18
C ARG A 71 -0.09 10.77 -9.88
N LEU A 72 -0.43 10.32 -8.69
CA LEU A 72 -1.81 10.16 -8.24
C LEU A 72 -2.03 11.10 -7.06
N ASP A 73 -2.87 12.10 -7.27
CA ASP A 73 -3.31 12.99 -6.20
C ASP A 73 -4.58 12.42 -5.54
N ASN A 74 -4.75 12.67 -4.24
CA ASN A 74 -5.82 12.08 -3.43
C ASN A 74 -7.24 12.34 -4.00
N VAL A 75 -7.43 13.41 -4.74
CA VAL A 75 -8.74 13.78 -5.33
C VAL A 75 -9.06 12.96 -6.58
N GLU A 76 -8.02 12.59 -7.34
CA GLU A 76 -8.14 11.95 -8.66
C GLU A 76 -7.95 10.43 -8.63
N MET A 77 -7.75 9.84 -7.45
CA MET A 77 -7.51 8.41 -7.33
C MET A 77 -8.58 7.69 -6.50
N THR A 78 -8.77 6.41 -6.80
CA THR A 78 -9.38 5.44 -5.89
C THR A 78 -8.27 4.60 -5.30
N GLY A 79 -8.08 4.72 -3.99
CA GLY A 79 -7.04 3.98 -3.26
C GLY A 79 -7.65 3.13 -2.16
N ARG A 80 -7.05 1.98 -1.91
CA ARG A 80 -7.38 1.10 -0.78
C ARG A 80 -6.12 0.46 -0.23
N GLU A 81 -6.14 0.17 1.04
CA GLU A 81 -5.16 -0.63 1.74
C GLU A 81 -5.90 -1.73 2.50
N LEU A 82 -5.37 -2.94 2.50
CA LEU A 82 -5.86 -4.06 3.30
C LEU A 82 -4.95 -4.22 4.51
N ILE A 83 -5.56 -4.45 5.68
CA ILE A 83 -4.84 -4.87 6.87
C ILE A 83 -5.40 -6.18 7.43
N LEU A 84 -4.50 -6.96 8.02
CA LEU A 84 -4.83 -8.07 8.89
C LEU A 84 -4.25 -7.75 10.27
N VAL A 85 -5.10 -7.71 11.29
CA VAL A 85 -4.71 -7.38 12.66
C VAL A 85 -5.06 -8.54 13.57
N LYS A 86 -4.07 -9.07 14.25
CA LYS A 86 -4.27 -10.06 15.29
C LYS A 86 -4.32 -9.37 16.65
N VAL A 87 -5.41 -9.56 17.38
CA VAL A 87 -5.62 -8.99 18.71
C VAL A 87 -5.84 -10.09 19.75
N SER A 88 -5.48 -9.80 21.00
CA SER A 88 -5.75 -10.70 22.12
C SER A 88 -7.26 -10.76 22.39
N ALA A 89 -7.81 -11.98 22.43
CA ALA A 89 -9.23 -12.19 22.67
C ALA A 89 -9.43 -12.83 24.07
N THR A 90 -9.73 -12.01 25.06
CA THR A 90 -10.26 -12.51 26.34
C THR A 90 -11.77 -12.77 26.23
N PRO A 91 -12.37 -13.62 27.07
CA PRO A 91 -13.83 -13.85 27.04
C PRO A 91 -14.68 -12.58 27.17
N SER A 92 -14.15 -11.55 27.86
CA SER A 92 -14.82 -10.26 28.04
C SER A 92 -14.66 -9.31 26.84
N THR A 93 -13.48 -9.31 26.20
CA THR A 93 -13.21 -8.45 25.02
C THR A 93 -13.75 -9.04 23.73
N ARG A 94 -13.94 -10.37 23.71
CA ARG A 94 -14.43 -11.10 22.54
C ARG A 94 -15.81 -10.65 22.05
N ARG A 95 -16.72 -10.31 22.97
CA ARG A 95 -18.05 -9.78 22.60
C ARG A 95 -17.96 -8.44 21.90
N ASN A 96 -17.13 -7.54 22.41
CA ASN A 96 -16.98 -6.19 21.84
C ASN A 96 -16.26 -6.18 20.49
N ILE A 97 -15.40 -7.18 20.25
CA ILE A 97 -14.69 -7.33 18.97
C ILE A 97 -15.54 -8.12 17.96
N LYS A 98 -16.36 -9.07 18.42
CA LYS A 98 -17.22 -9.91 17.56
C LYS A 98 -18.28 -9.10 16.83
N ASP A 99 -18.74 -7.98 17.40
CA ASP A 99 -19.63 -7.04 16.73
C ASP A 99 -18.93 -6.27 15.58
N LEU A 100 -17.60 -6.41 15.47
CA LEU A 100 -16.75 -5.78 14.45
C LEU A 100 -16.23 -6.78 13.39
N CYS A 101 -16.35 -8.11 13.61
CA CYS A 101 -15.67 -9.12 12.79
C CYS A 101 -16.31 -10.52 12.85
N ASP A 102 -16.25 -11.26 11.75
CA ASP A 102 -16.92 -12.54 11.56
C ASP A 102 -16.10 -13.80 11.92
N ASP A 103 -14.78 -13.74 12.13
CA ASP A 103 -13.96 -14.93 12.33
C ASP A 103 -13.24 -14.97 13.70
N VAL A 104 -13.40 -16.08 14.46
CA VAL A 104 -13.00 -16.21 15.86
C VAL A 104 -12.28 -17.52 16.13
N SER A 105 -10.98 -17.50 16.38
CA SER A 105 -10.23 -18.62 16.95
C SER A 105 -9.99 -18.47 18.48
N ALA A 106 -9.57 -19.54 19.17
CA ALA A 106 -9.74 -19.69 20.62
C ALA A 106 -9.02 -18.70 21.56
N ALA A 107 -7.89 -18.10 21.18
CA ALA A 107 -7.09 -17.22 22.07
C ALA A 107 -6.76 -15.86 21.42
N THR A 108 -6.87 -15.75 20.12
CA THR A 108 -6.65 -14.53 19.36
C THR A 108 -7.75 -14.36 18.31
N LEU A 109 -8.01 -13.12 17.93
CA LEU A 109 -8.93 -12.76 16.86
C LEU A 109 -8.13 -12.09 15.76
N THR A 110 -8.29 -12.54 14.52
CA THR A 110 -7.75 -11.85 13.34
C THR A 110 -8.86 -11.03 12.71
N VAL A 111 -8.60 -9.75 12.57
CA VAL A 111 -9.52 -8.76 11.97
C VAL A 111 -8.97 -8.34 10.64
N GLU A 112 -9.82 -8.35 9.62
CA GLU A 112 -9.53 -7.84 8.29
C GLU A 112 -10.28 -6.53 8.05
N LEU A 113 -9.59 -5.55 7.46
CA LEU A 113 -10.20 -4.31 6.99
C LEU A 113 -9.53 -3.84 5.71
N ALA A 114 -10.35 -3.46 4.72
CA ALA A 114 -9.90 -2.80 3.50
C ALA A 114 -10.54 -1.42 3.39
N ASP A 115 -9.74 -0.36 3.55
CA ASP A 115 -10.23 1.02 3.49
C ASP A 115 -9.10 2.01 3.10
N LEU A 116 -9.40 3.30 3.17
CA LEU A 116 -8.39 4.36 3.03
C LEU A 116 -7.38 4.28 4.19
N PRO A 117 -6.09 4.59 3.97
CA PRO A 117 -5.07 4.52 5.01
C PRO A 117 -5.40 5.28 6.29
N GLN A 118 -6.12 6.41 6.17
CA GLN A 118 -6.56 7.19 7.32
C GLN A 118 -7.59 6.44 8.17
N GLN A 119 -8.57 5.77 7.54
CA GLN A 119 -9.57 4.97 8.24
C GLN A 119 -8.94 3.75 8.90
N ILE A 120 -8.00 3.13 8.23
CA ILE A 120 -7.20 2.03 8.78
C ILE A 120 -6.45 2.45 10.04
N ASN A 121 -5.81 3.62 10.03
CA ASN A 121 -5.10 4.12 11.20
C ASN A 121 -6.06 4.40 12.37
N LEU A 122 -7.23 4.99 12.11
CA LEU A 122 -8.26 5.19 13.14
C LEU A 122 -8.75 3.85 13.70
N PHE A 123 -8.96 2.86 12.86
CA PHE A 123 -9.38 1.53 13.28
C PHE A 123 -8.30 0.85 14.16
N LEU A 124 -7.03 0.98 13.81
CA LEU A 124 -5.93 0.48 14.64
C LEU A 124 -5.89 1.12 16.02
N GLU A 125 -6.15 2.44 16.12
CA GLU A 125 -6.26 3.11 17.43
C GLU A 125 -7.42 2.55 18.27
N MET A 126 -8.56 2.22 17.66
CA MET A 126 -9.68 1.56 18.33
C MET A 126 -9.34 0.14 18.81
N LEU A 127 -8.45 -0.56 18.12
CA LEU A 127 -8.02 -1.92 18.49
C LEU A 127 -6.90 -1.95 19.56
N ARG A 128 -6.16 -0.85 19.75
CA ARG A 128 -5.06 -0.78 20.73
C ARG A 128 -5.43 -1.25 22.14
N PRO A 129 -6.60 -0.86 22.72
CA PRO A 129 -6.99 -1.29 24.07
C PRO A 129 -7.18 -2.81 24.22
N PHE A 130 -7.41 -3.51 23.10
CA PHE A 130 -7.60 -4.97 23.10
C PHE A 130 -6.28 -5.75 23.04
N GLY A 131 -5.13 -5.09 22.91
CA GLY A 131 -3.82 -5.71 22.84
C GLY A 131 -3.53 -6.26 21.43
N ILE A 132 -2.98 -5.43 20.56
CA ILE A 132 -2.53 -5.83 19.23
C ILE A 132 -1.32 -6.73 19.36
N VAL A 133 -1.39 -7.92 18.78
CA VAL A 133 -0.33 -8.94 18.77
C VAL A 133 0.52 -8.82 17.51
N GLU A 134 -0.13 -8.64 16.36
CA GLU A 134 0.53 -8.62 15.06
C GLU A 134 -0.29 -7.80 14.06
N ILE A 135 0.39 -7.11 13.16
CA ILE A 135 -0.22 -6.36 12.06
C ILE A 135 0.50 -6.73 10.77
N ALA A 136 -0.27 -7.06 9.73
CA ALA A 136 0.18 -7.14 8.36
C ALA A 136 -0.58 -6.12 7.49
N ARG A 137 0.12 -5.39 6.62
CA ARG A 137 -0.45 -4.37 5.74
C ARG A 137 0.03 -4.58 4.30
N THR A 138 -0.85 -4.37 3.34
CA THR A 138 -0.48 -4.43 1.91
C THR A 138 0.26 -3.16 1.45
N GLY A 139 0.09 -2.06 2.16
CA GLY A 139 0.35 -0.73 1.61
C GLY A 139 -0.78 -0.27 0.68
N LEU A 140 -0.72 0.99 0.27
CA LEU A 140 -1.74 1.59 -0.59
C LEU A 140 -1.64 1.04 -2.01
N ILE A 141 -2.73 0.46 -2.50
CA ILE A 141 -2.97 0.25 -3.94
C ILE A 141 -3.89 1.35 -4.45
N ALA A 142 -3.61 1.90 -5.64
CA ALA A 142 -4.38 3.02 -6.18
C ALA A 142 -4.47 2.99 -7.71
N VAL A 143 -5.63 3.40 -8.20
CA VAL A 143 -5.89 3.65 -9.62
C VAL A 143 -6.48 5.03 -9.81
N GLN A 144 -6.30 5.62 -11.00
CA GLN A 144 -6.91 6.90 -11.34
C GLN A 144 -8.43 6.74 -11.47
N LYS A 145 -9.19 7.75 -11.00
CA LYS A 145 -10.64 7.80 -11.19
C LYS A 145 -11.01 8.12 -12.64
N GLY A 146 -12.20 7.68 -13.03
CA GLY A 146 -12.76 7.96 -14.37
C GLY A 146 -12.22 7.04 -15.45
N ALA A 147 -12.38 7.45 -16.71
CA ALA A 147 -11.99 6.67 -17.89
C ALA A 147 -10.47 6.70 -18.19
N ALA A 148 -9.71 7.55 -17.51
CA ALA A 148 -8.28 7.63 -17.72
C ALA A 148 -7.57 6.40 -17.09
N SER A 149 -6.74 5.76 -17.88
CA SER A 149 -6.01 4.53 -17.52
C SER A 149 -4.51 4.74 -17.69
N MET A 150 -3.73 3.95 -16.97
CA MET A 150 -2.28 3.85 -17.19
C MET A 150 -1.93 2.82 -18.28
N ASN A 151 -2.89 2.05 -18.70
CA ASN A 151 -2.70 1.05 -19.77
C ASN A 151 -2.73 1.71 -21.14
#